data_71c6dc2a63a80de720cc73825dfd226a
#
_entry.id   71c6dc2a63a80de720cc73825dfd226a
#
_cell.length_a   1.000
_cell.length_b   1.000
_cell.length_c   1.000
_cell.angle_alpha   90.00
_cell.angle_beta   90.00
_cell.angle_gamma   90.00
#
_symmetry.space_group_name_H-M   'P 1'
#
loop_
_entity.id
_entity.type
_entity.pdbx_description
1 polymer ?
#
loop_
_entity_poly.entity_id
_entity_poly.type
_entity_poly.pdbx_seq_one_letter_code
_entity_poly.pdbx_strand_id
1 'polypeptide(L)'
;MMLLLNGEVRLNLDLRKTNRIHKVIVKEDKVVFPNESEIEKDILKKIAKDENTVYFLKDSHIYKAAIAHGGFYKLVPTIPPTIEINGVRMHRTKDTNPLKDARSKVDTVNPQEGEFVLDTCMGLGYTAIESAKRGAYVMTVEKDPNVIELARLNPWSWEVFNSQNIQVIQGDASEVIKKFNDEIFNVVIHDPPRFSLAGHLYSEAFYKELFRVLKPKGRLFHYVGNPGAKYRKKDLQKGVIERLRNVGFTKVRRVEETLGVVATKP
;
A
#
# COMPACT_ATOMS: atom_id res chain seq x y z
N MET A 1 -5.46 30.82 -0.93
CA MET A 1 -4.06 31.11 -0.53
C MET A 1 -4.09 31.85 0.80
N MET A 2 -3.85 31.13 1.90
CA MET A 2 -3.77 31.73 3.23
C MET A 2 -2.47 32.54 3.27
N LEU A 3 -2.58 33.87 3.37
CA LEU A 3 -1.43 34.74 3.63
C LEU A 3 -0.82 34.29 4.97
N LEU A 4 0.44 33.87 4.95
CA LEU A 4 1.19 33.55 6.19
C LEU A 4 1.46 34.88 6.92
N LEU A 5 0.48 35.33 7.69
CA LEU A 5 0.64 36.47 8.60
C LEU A 5 1.57 36.07 9.75
N ASN A 6 2.33 37.03 10.27
CA ASN A 6 3.15 36.79 11.45
C ASN A 6 2.29 36.35 12.64
N GLY A 7 2.78 35.37 13.39
CA GLY A 7 2.07 34.87 14.56
C GLY A 7 2.11 33.35 14.67
N GLU A 8 1.22 32.81 15.49
CA GLU A 8 1.07 31.39 15.71
C GLU A 8 0.05 30.79 14.75
N VAL A 9 0.42 29.68 14.12
CA VAL A 9 -0.47 28.86 13.27
C VAL A 9 -0.50 27.44 13.79
N ARG A 10 -1.64 26.80 13.72
CA ARG A 10 -1.83 25.41 14.16
C ARG A 10 -2.01 24.51 12.94
N LEU A 11 -1.13 23.53 12.77
CA LEU A 11 -1.08 22.63 11.61
C LEU A 11 -1.03 21.17 12.03
N ASN A 12 -1.66 20.31 11.24
CA ASN A 12 -1.39 18.89 11.27
C ASN A 12 -0.18 18.60 10.39
N LEU A 13 0.83 17.91 10.92
CA LEU A 13 2.10 17.62 10.24
C LEU A 13 2.30 16.14 9.94
N ASP A 14 1.28 15.30 10.11
CA ASP A 14 1.33 13.85 9.88
C ASP A 14 0.38 13.36 8.77
N LEU A 15 0.09 14.21 7.79
CA LEU A 15 -0.83 13.94 6.67
C LEU A 15 -2.22 13.50 7.15
N ARG A 16 -2.68 14.05 8.26
CA ARG A 16 -3.97 13.75 8.91
C ARG A 16 -4.14 12.29 9.35
N LYS A 17 -3.03 11.60 9.63
CA LYS A 17 -3.08 10.28 10.25
C LYS A 17 -3.70 10.33 11.65
N THR A 18 -3.31 11.34 12.40
CA THR A 18 -3.86 11.62 13.74
C THR A 18 -4.55 12.99 13.77
N ASN A 19 -5.27 13.26 14.85
CA ASN A 19 -5.83 14.59 15.12
C ASN A 19 -4.81 15.52 15.81
N ARG A 20 -3.53 15.13 15.87
CA ARG A 20 -2.49 15.90 16.53
C ARG A 20 -2.24 17.20 15.77
N ILE A 21 -2.35 18.30 16.49
CA ILE A 21 -2.11 19.65 15.98
C ILE A 21 -0.83 20.19 16.58
N HIS A 22 0.03 20.70 15.74
CA HIS A 22 1.31 21.28 16.10
C HIS A 22 1.26 22.80 15.98
N LYS A 23 1.90 23.48 16.93
CA LYS A 23 2.12 24.91 16.90
C LYS A 23 3.32 25.21 16.00
N VAL A 24 3.12 26.11 15.06
CA VAL A 24 4.14 26.61 14.12
C VAL A 24 4.18 28.11 14.22
N ILE A 25 5.37 28.70 14.37
CA ILE A 25 5.55 30.15 14.52
C ILE A 25 5.93 30.75 13.18
N VAL A 26 5.11 31.70 12.71
CA VAL A 26 5.36 32.44 11.48
C VAL A 26 6.00 33.78 11.86
N LYS A 27 7.25 34.00 11.45
CA LYS A 27 8.01 35.25 11.55
C LYS A 27 7.92 36.01 10.21
N GLU A 28 8.58 37.17 10.10
CA GLU A 28 8.52 38.01 8.91
C GLU A 28 8.96 37.26 7.63
N ASP A 29 10.08 36.57 7.68
CA ASP A 29 10.73 35.88 6.54
C ASP A 29 10.73 34.36 6.64
N LYS A 30 10.50 33.79 7.82
CA LYS A 30 10.63 32.35 8.11
C LYS A 30 9.46 31.77 8.93
N VAL A 31 9.41 30.45 8.92
CA VAL A 31 8.49 29.66 9.72
C VAL A 31 9.29 28.69 10.58
N VAL A 32 9.03 28.69 11.89
CA VAL A 32 9.67 27.81 12.88
C VAL A 32 8.75 26.66 13.20
N PHE A 33 9.23 25.43 12.99
CA PHE A 33 8.52 24.19 13.25
C PHE A 33 8.74 23.69 14.69
N PRO A 34 7.96 22.73 15.20
CA PRO A 34 8.08 22.23 16.58
C PRO A 34 9.43 21.60 16.95
N ASN A 35 10.18 21.15 15.96
CA ASN A 35 11.54 20.62 16.12
C ASN A 35 12.63 21.69 15.96
N GLU A 36 12.25 22.98 16.12
CA GLU A 36 13.12 24.15 15.99
C GLU A 36 13.69 24.40 14.59
N SER A 37 13.31 23.60 13.61
CA SER A 37 13.70 23.86 12.21
C SER A 37 13.09 25.16 11.71
N GLU A 38 13.91 25.99 11.06
CA GLU A 38 13.48 27.24 10.43
C GLU A 38 13.48 27.11 8.91
N ILE A 39 12.37 27.47 8.27
CA ILE A 39 12.21 27.40 6.80
C ILE A 39 11.76 28.76 6.27
N GLU A 40 12.37 29.24 5.21
CA GLU A 40 11.98 30.47 4.53
C GLU A 40 10.54 30.40 4.01
N LYS A 41 9.78 31.46 4.23
CA LYS A 41 8.39 31.56 3.75
C LYS A 41 8.24 31.33 2.25
N ASP A 42 9.20 31.79 1.45
CA ASP A 42 9.12 31.68 -0.01
C ASP A 42 9.27 30.23 -0.49
N ILE A 43 10.03 29.39 0.24
CA ILE A 43 10.09 27.96 -0.01
C ILE A 43 8.70 27.34 0.25
N LEU A 44 8.07 27.66 1.38
CA LEU A 44 6.74 27.16 1.72
C LEU A 44 5.65 27.65 0.74
N LYS A 45 5.74 28.89 0.24
CA LYS A 45 4.84 29.40 -0.79
C LYS A 45 4.97 28.61 -2.12
N LYS A 46 6.19 28.20 -2.48
CA LYS A 46 6.42 27.36 -3.68
C LYS A 46 5.83 25.97 -3.49
N ILE A 47 6.04 25.36 -2.32
CA ILE A 47 5.50 24.03 -1.98
C ILE A 47 3.97 24.05 -1.96
N ALA A 48 3.36 25.09 -1.41
CA ALA A 48 1.91 25.22 -1.32
C ALA A 48 1.20 25.27 -2.71
N LYS A 49 1.95 25.45 -3.79
CA LYS A 49 1.43 25.38 -5.18
C LYS A 49 1.49 23.97 -5.77
N ASP A 50 2.24 23.05 -5.15
CA ASP A 50 2.34 21.64 -5.60
C ASP A 50 1.34 20.78 -4.83
N GLU A 51 0.16 20.61 -5.40
CA GLU A 51 -0.90 19.77 -4.80
C GLU A 51 -0.72 18.27 -5.06
N ASN A 52 0.32 17.87 -5.76
CA ASN A 52 0.51 16.51 -6.25
C ASN A 52 1.68 15.77 -5.61
N THR A 53 2.37 16.38 -4.66
CA THR A 53 3.54 15.78 -4.03
C THR A 53 3.50 15.98 -2.52
N VAL A 54 3.85 14.95 -1.76
CA VAL A 54 4.11 15.05 -0.32
C VAL A 54 5.53 15.58 -0.11
N TYR A 55 5.68 16.46 0.87
CA TYR A 55 6.97 16.97 1.30
C TYR A 55 7.23 16.58 2.75
N PHE A 56 8.50 16.42 3.11
CA PHE A 56 8.92 16.17 4.48
C PHE A 56 10.07 17.10 4.88
N LEU A 57 10.14 17.39 6.17
CA LEU A 57 11.14 18.25 6.78
C LEU A 57 12.19 17.38 7.45
N LYS A 58 13.46 17.59 7.10
CA LYS A 58 14.61 16.94 7.73
C LYS A 58 15.79 17.91 7.76
N ASP A 59 16.44 18.03 8.93
CA ASP A 59 17.65 18.84 9.12
C ASP A 59 17.50 20.29 8.58
N SER A 60 16.39 20.95 8.92
CA SER A 60 16.02 22.29 8.44
C SER A 60 15.95 22.46 6.92
N HIS A 61 15.76 21.36 6.19
CA HIS A 61 15.55 21.36 4.75
C HIS A 61 14.23 20.65 4.42
N ILE A 62 13.61 21.08 3.33
CA ILE A 62 12.38 20.45 2.84
C ILE A 62 12.70 19.64 1.60
N TYR A 63 12.28 18.39 1.61
CA TYR A 63 12.46 17.44 0.53
C TYR A 63 11.12 16.97 -0.01
N LYS A 64 11.08 16.66 -1.31
CA LYS A 64 9.97 15.92 -1.89
C LYS A 64 10.03 14.46 -1.42
N ALA A 65 8.91 13.89 -1.03
CA ALA A 65 8.80 12.44 -0.87
C ALA A 65 8.72 11.78 -2.26
N ALA A 66 9.84 11.85 -2.98
CA ALA A 66 9.99 11.36 -4.34
C ALA A 66 11.40 10.82 -4.58
N ILE A 67 11.50 9.77 -5.40
CA ILE A 67 12.75 9.10 -5.76
C ILE A 67 12.81 8.98 -7.28
N ALA A 68 13.94 9.36 -7.87
CA ALA A 68 14.22 9.22 -9.30
C ALA A 68 15.41 8.24 -9.49
N HIS A 69 15.14 6.94 -9.31
CA HIS A 69 16.10 5.87 -9.47
C HIS A 69 15.42 4.62 -10.02
N GLY A 70 15.82 4.15 -11.19
CA GLY A 70 15.16 3.03 -11.87
C GLY A 70 13.70 3.31 -12.31
N GLY A 71 13.24 4.54 -12.15
CA GLY A 71 11.90 5.04 -12.40
C GLY A 71 11.66 6.31 -11.62
N PHE A 72 10.45 6.87 -11.71
CA PHE A 72 10.04 8.01 -10.92
C PHE A 72 8.91 7.62 -9.97
N TYR A 73 9.18 7.74 -8.68
CA TYR A 73 8.31 7.36 -7.58
C TYR A 73 7.98 8.59 -6.74
N LYS A 74 6.76 8.76 -6.29
CA LYS A 74 6.40 9.82 -5.34
C LYS A 74 5.21 9.46 -4.49
N LEU A 75 5.14 10.03 -3.29
CA LEU A 75 3.92 10.06 -2.50
C LEU A 75 3.00 11.18 -3.01
N VAL A 76 1.73 10.84 -3.18
CA VAL A 76 0.66 11.78 -3.57
C VAL A 76 -0.22 12.05 -2.34
N PRO A 77 -0.55 13.33 -2.04
CA PRO A 77 -1.24 13.72 -0.81
C PRO A 77 -2.74 13.45 -0.83
N THR A 78 -3.14 12.21 -1.13
CA THR A 78 -4.49 11.72 -0.81
C THR A 78 -4.60 11.41 0.69
N ILE A 79 -5.77 11.11 1.23
CA ILE A 79 -5.96 10.78 2.66
C ILE A 79 -6.55 9.38 2.77
N PRO A 80 -5.75 8.39 3.20
CA PRO A 80 -4.28 8.42 3.33
C PRO A 80 -3.56 8.60 1.99
N PRO A 81 -2.23 8.87 2.01
CA PRO A 81 -1.43 9.02 0.79
C PRO A 81 -1.47 7.78 -0.11
N THR A 82 -1.28 7.99 -1.41
CA THR A 82 -0.97 6.92 -2.35
C THR A 82 0.43 7.09 -2.91
N ILE A 83 0.99 6.02 -3.46
CA ILE A 83 2.24 6.08 -4.23
C ILE A 83 1.91 6.14 -5.73
N GLU A 84 2.62 6.97 -6.45
CA GLU A 84 2.60 7.05 -7.91
C GLU A 84 3.95 6.59 -8.46
N ILE A 85 3.94 5.63 -9.38
CA ILE A 85 5.13 5.08 -10.04
C ILE A 85 5.00 5.33 -11.53
N ASN A 86 5.94 6.09 -12.11
CA ASN A 86 5.95 6.46 -13.52
C ASN A 86 4.59 7.01 -14.02
N GLY A 87 3.95 7.89 -13.21
CA GLY A 87 2.67 8.50 -13.53
C GLY A 87 1.44 7.63 -13.25
N VAL A 88 1.61 6.42 -12.72
CA VAL A 88 0.52 5.50 -12.39
C VAL A 88 0.34 5.39 -10.88
N ARG A 89 -0.85 5.76 -10.39
CA ARG A 89 -1.21 5.56 -8.97
C ARG A 89 -1.44 4.08 -8.67
N MET A 90 -0.86 3.59 -7.59
CA MET A 90 -0.91 2.17 -7.23
C MET A 90 -2.17 1.80 -6.44
N HIS A 91 -2.78 2.73 -5.71
CA HIS A 91 -4.02 2.48 -4.97
C HIS A 91 -5.23 3.04 -5.72
N ARG A 92 -6.39 2.46 -5.47
CA ARG A 92 -7.67 3.01 -5.90
C ARG A 92 -7.95 4.31 -5.13
N THR A 93 -8.24 5.39 -5.86
CA THR A 93 -8.53 6.72 -5.30
C THR A 93 -9.80 7.33 -5.89
N LYS A 94 -10.43 6.66 -6.86
CA LYS A 94 -11.73 7.05 -7.42
C LYS A 94 -12.83 6.32 -6.65
N ASP A 95 -13.78 7.07 -6.14
CA ASP A 95 -14.94 6.59 -5.36
C ASP A 95 -14.58 5.84 -4.06
N THR A 96 -13.30 5.84 -3.69
CA THR A 96 -12.76 5.24 -2.47
C THR A 96 -11.45 5.94 -2.08
N ASN A 97 -10.82 5.50 -1.01
CA ASN A 97 -9.46 5.92 -0.66
C ASN A 97 -8.58 4.69 -0.35
N PRO A 98 -7.24 4.83 -0.32
CA PRO A 98 -6.34 3.70 -0.12
C PRO A 98 -6.64 2.83 1.11
N LEU A 99 -7.03 3.45 2.23
CA LEU A 99 -7.33 2.71 3.45
C LEU A 99 -8.66 1.95 3.37
N LYS A 100 -9.71 2.57 2.84
CA LYS A 100 -11.01 1.91 2.64
C LYS A 100 -10.88 0.75 1.67
N ASP A 101 -10.14 0.93 0.58
CA ASP A 101 -9.86 -0.13 -0.39
C ASP A 101 -9.10 -1.30 0.23
N ALA A 102 -8.04 -1.02 1.01
CA ALA A 102 -7.29 -2.05 1.74
C ALA A 102 -8.18 -2.79 2.74
N ARG A 103 -8.99 -2.07 3.52
CA ARG A 103 -9.93 -2.66 4.48
C ARG A 103 -10.94 -3.58 3.80
N SER A 104 -11.58 -3.12 2.71
CA SER A 104 -12.53 -3.95 1.95
C SER A 104 -11.86 -5.22 1.42
N LYS A 105 -10.62 -5.17 0.96
CA LYS A 105 -9.85 -6.36 0.53
C LYS A 105 -9.63 -7.33 1.68
N VAL A 106 -9.16 -6.83 2.83
CA VAL A 106 -8.91 -7.63 4.03
C VAL A 106 -10.22 -8.22 4.58
N ASP A 107 -11.34 -7.48 4.53
CA ASP A 107 -12.67 -7.95 4.94
C ASP A 107 -13.12 -9.20 4.18
N THR A 108 -12.74 -9.34 2.90
CA THR A 108 -13.15 -10.48 2.07
C THR A 108 -12.58 -11.81 2.57
N VAL A 109 -11.41 -11.79 3.19
CA VAL A 109 -10.72 -12.97 3.73
C VAL A 109 -10.68 -12.99 5.25
N ASN A 110 -11.06 -11.88 5.90
CA ASN A 110 -11.30 -11.71 7.32
C ASN A 110 -10.28 -12.44 8.21
N PRO A 111 -8.99 -12.04 8.23
CA PRO A 111 -7.99 -12.64 9.11
C PRO A 111 -8.44 -12.55 10.56
N GLN A 112 -8.16 -13.59 11.35
CA GLN A 112 -8.48 -13.66 12.75
C GLN A 112 -7.24 -13.49 13.62
N GLU A 113 -7.42 -13.22 14.90
CA GLU A 113 -6.34 -13.17 15.88
C GLU A 113 -5.51 -14.46 15.88
N GLY A 114 -4.20 -14.34 15.88
CA GLY A 114 -3.25 -15.47 15.86
C GLY A 114 -3.09 -16.14 14.50
N GLU A 115 -3.84 -15.75 13.46
CA GLU A 115 -3.64 -16.30 12.11
C GLU A 115 -2.39 -15.71 11.42
N PHE A 116 -1.74 -16.53 10.60
CA PHE A 116 -0.63 -16.11 9.75
C PHE A 116 -1.14 -15.66 8.38
N VAL A 117 -0.75 -14.45 7.99
CA VAL A 117 -1.13 -13.81 6.74
C VAL A 117 0.12 -13.60 5.88
N LEU A 118 0.07 -13.99 4.62
CA LEU A 118 1.03 -13.57 3.60
C LEU A 118 0.41 -12.44 2.75
N ASP A 119 1.03 -11.27 2.78
CA ASP A 119 0.74 -10.15 1.88
C ASP A 119 1.85 -10.06 0.83
N THR A 120 1.53 -10.36 -0.42
CA THR A 120 2.54 -10.60 -1.46
C THR A 120 3.07 -9.35 -2.13
N CYS A 121 2.43 -8.19 -1.93
CA CYS A 121 2.83 -6.92 -2.54
C CYS A 121 2.51 -5.78 -1.58
N MET A 122 3.47 -5.42 -0.75
CA MET A 122 3.30 -4.48 0.36
C MET A 122 2.79 -3.09 -0.10
N GLY A 123 3.45 -2.52 -1.12
CA GLY A 123 3.21 -1.12 -1.48
C GLY A 123 3.44 -0.19 -0.28
N LEU A 124 2.41 0.56 0.13
CA LEU A 124 2.45 1.36 1.36
C LEU A 124 2.00 0.58 2.61
N GLY A 125 1.71 -0.71 2.49
CA GLY A 125 1.45 -1.63 3.60
C GLY A 125 0.07 -1.51 4.23
N TYR A 126 -0.91 -0.91 3.59
CA TYR A 126 -2.24 -0.71 4.18
C TYR A 126 -2.99 -2.04 4.41
N THR A 127 -2.85 -3.02 3.53
CA THR A 127 -3.40 -4.38 3.71
C THR A 127 -2.75 -5.13 4.86
N ALA A 128 -1.42 -5.02 5.00
CA ALA A 128 -0.68 -5.60 6.11
C ALA A 128 -1.11 -4.99 7.46
N ILE A 129 -1.22 -3.65 7.52
CA ILE A 129 -1.67 -2.93 8.72
C ILE A 129 -3.10 -3.34 9.11
N GLU A 130 -4.04 -3.38 8.15
CA GLU A 130 -5.42 -3.73 8.44
C GLU A 130 -5.57 -5.22 8.86
N SER A 131 -4.69 -6.10 8.38
CA SER A 131 -4.63 -7.50 8.84
C SER A 131 -4.06 -7.60 10.26
N ALA A 132 -2.96 -6.90 10.55
CA ALA A 132 -2.34 -6.91 11.88
C ALA A 132 -3.24 -6.28 12.96
N LYS A 133 -4.06 -5.27 12.63
CA LYS A 133 -5.06 -4.69 13.55
C LYS A 133 -6.12 -5.69 13.99
N ARG A 134 -6.28 -6.81 13.30
CA ARG A 134 -7.17 -7.92 13.68
C ARG A 134 -6.47 -8.98 14.53
N GLY A 135 -5.24 -8.72 14.96
CA GLY A 135 -4.42 -9.63 15.75
C GLY A 135 -3.70 -10.70 14.94
N ALA A 136 -3.70 -10.60 13.59
CA ALA A 136 -2.97 -11.53 12.75
C ALA A 136 -1.46 -11.22 12.72
N TYR A 137 -0.65 -12.24 12.50
CA TYR A 137 0.78 -12.12 12.20
C TYR A 137 0.97 -12.04 10.69
N VAL A 138 1.60 -10.98 10.20
CA VAL A 138 1.68 -10.66 8.78
C VAL A 138 3.13 -10.72 8.30
N MET A 139 3.39 -11.51 7.26
CA MET A 139 4.58 -11.40 6.43
C MET A 139 4.20 -10.66 5.16
N THR A 140 4.78 -9.46 4.93
CA THR A 140 4.51 -8.65 3.75
C THR A 140 5.75 -8.54 2.89
N VAL A 141 5.59 -8.72 1.59
CA VAL A 141 6.69 -8.78 0.62
C VAL A 141 6.65 -7.55 -0.28
N GLU A 142 7.79 -6.89 -0.45
CA GLU A 142 7.97 -5.79 -1.40
C GLU A 142 9.25 -5.98 -2.21
N LYS A 143 9.12 -5.91 -3.51
CA LYS A 143 10.25 -6.08 -4.42
C LYS A 143 11.12 -4.83 -4.53
N ASP A 144 10.47 -3.66 -4.57
CA ASP A 144 11.10 -2.41 -4.94
C ASP A 144 11.59 -1.63 -3.70
N PRO A 145 12.91 -1.45 -3.53
CA PRO A 145 13.45 -0.70 -2.39
C PRO A 145 12.97 0.77 -2.38
N ASN A 146 12.68 1.38 -3.53
CA ASN A 146 12.17 2.75 -3.58
C ASN A 146 10.76 2.85 -2.99
N VAL A 147 9.95 1.80 -3.16
CA VAL A 147 8.61 1.71 -2.55
C VAL A 147 8.73 1.58 -1.04
N ILE A 148 9.66 0.74 -0.55
CA ILE A 148 9.93 0.59 0.89
C ILE A 148 10.38 1.92 1.50
N GLU A 149 11.29 2.64 0.83
CA GLU A 149 11.79 3.93 1.30
C GLU A 149 10.67 4.98 1.38
N LEU A 150 9.82 5.08 0.36
CA LEU A 150 8.68 5.98 0.39
C LEU A 150 7.63 5.57 1.43
N ALA A 151 7.45 4.28 1.68
CA ALA A 151 6.60 3.81 2.75
C ALA A 151 7.13 4.25 4.13
N ARG A 152 8.45 4.27 4.34
CA ARG A 152 9.08 4.79 5.58
C ARG A 152 8.83 6.28 5.79
N LEU A 153 8.72 7.06 4.72
CA LEU A 153 8.40 8.49 4.77
C LEU A 153 6.90 8.77 4.98
N ASN A 154 6.05 7.76 4.83
CA ASN A 154 4.61 7.90 4.97
C ASN A 154 4.16 7.65 6.43
N PRO A 155 3.64 8.65 7.15
CA PRO A 155 3.16 8.46 8.53
C PRO A 155 2.11 7.36 8.66
N TRP A 156 1.28 7.13 7.62
CA TRP A 156 0.25 6.10 7.61
C TRP A 156 0.80 4.68 7.48
N SER A 157 2.07 4.53 7.07
CA SER A 157 2.78 3.25 6.99
C SER A 157 3.63 2.93 8.22
N TRP A 158 3.59 3.79 9.26
CA TRP A 158 4.44 3.65 10.44
C TRP A 158 4.32 2.28 11.09
N GLU A 159 3.12 1.72 11.19
CA GLU A 159 2.85 0.41 11.79
C GLU A 159 3.50 -0.74 11.02
N VAL A 160 3.73 -0.61 9.71
CA VAL A 160 4.41 -1.65 8.90
C VAL A 160 5.80 -1.95 9.45
N PHE A 161 6.50 -0.92 9.92
CA PHE A 161 7.90 -1.03 10.36
C PHE A 161 8.06 -1.10 11.88
N ASN A 162 6.98 -0.84 12.65
CA ASN A 162 7.04 -0.72 14.11
C ASN A 162 6.11 -1.69 14.85
N SER A 163 5.23 -2.39 14.16
CA SER A 163 4.40 -3.43 14.75
C SER A 163 5.19 -4.73 14.91
N GLN A 164 5.07 -5.37 16.07
CA GLN A 164 5.62 -6.72 16.30
C GLN A 164 4.90 -7.82 15.49
N ASN A 165 3.71 -7.52 14.99
CA ASN A 165 2.90 -8.45 14.22
C ASN A 165 3.14 -8.33 12.70
N ILE A 166 4.04 -7.45 12.24
CA ILE A 166 4.32 -7.28 10.81
C ILE A 166 5.80 -7.48 10.56
N GLN A 167 6.12 -8.38 9.65
CA GLN A 167 7.48 -8.60 9.14
C GLN A 167 7.54 -8.22 7.66
N VAL A 168 8.40 -7.25 7.33
CA VAL A 168 8.66 -6.84 5.94
C VAL A 168 9.80 -7.69 5.37
N ILE A 169 9.57 -8.26 4.18
CA ILE A 169 10.54 -9.04 3.43
C ILE A 169 10.77 -8.34 2.09
N GLN A 170 12.00 -7.87 1.87
CA GLN A 170 12.38 -7.31 0.57
C GLN A 170 12.72 -8.43 -0.41
N GLY A 171 12.03 -8.46 -1.55
CA GLY A 171 12.28 -9.44 -2.61
C GLY A 171 11.11 -9.61 -3.57
N ASP A 172 11.33 -10.31 -4.67
CA ASP A 172 10.27 -10.68 -5.60
C ASP A 172 9.38 -11.75 -4.96
N ALA A 173 8.07 -11.52 -4.92
CA ALA A 173 7.12 -12.44 -4.31
C ALA A 173 7.19 -13.85 -4.92
N SER A 174 7.49 -13.98 -6.22
CA SER A 174 7.63 -15.27 -6.90
C SER A 174 8.86 -16.06 -6.44
N GLU A 175 9.88 -15.39 -5.90
CA GLU A 175 11.07 -16.04 -5.36
C GLU A 175 10.99 -16.21 -3.83
N VAL A 176 10.44 -15.22 -3.14
CA VAL A 176 10.28 -15.27 -1.69
C VAL A 176 9.34 -16.40 -1.28
N ILE A 177 8.23 -16.59 -2.01
CA ILE A 177 7.23 -17.61 -1.68
C ILE A 177 7.80 -19.04 -1.70
N LYS A 178 8.77 -19.32 -2.55
CA LYS A 178 9.44 -20.63 -2.64
C LYS A 178 10.24 -21.01 -1.40
N LYS A 179 10.59 -20.02 -0.55
CA LYS A 179 11.34 -20.21 0.69
C LYS A 179 10.46 -20.55 1.87
N PHE A 180 9.16 -20.41 1.75
CA PHE A 180 8.22 -20.79 2.81
C PHE A 180 7.90 -22.28 2.76
N ASN A 181 7.70 -22.86 3.93
CA ASN A 181 7.21 -24.22 4.05
C ASN A 181 5.76 -24.32 3.55
N ASP A 182 5.34 -25.55 3.27
CA ASP A 182 3.95 -25.84 2.92
C ASP A 182 3.03 -25.53 4.11
N GLU A 183 1.83 -25.06 3.81
CA GLU A 183 0.71 -24.98 4.77
C GLU A 183 0.98 -24.14 6.02
N ILE A 184 1.71 -23.01 5.88
CA ILE A 184 2.00 -22.14 7.03
C ILE A 184 1.03 -20.96 7.14
N PHE A 185 0.41 -20.49 6.06
CA PHE A 185 -0.47 -19.34 6.07
C PHE A 185 -1.95 -19.72 6.15
N ASN A 186 -2.69 -19.02 6.99
CA ASN A 186 -4.15 -19.11 7.06
C ASN A 186 -4.82 -18.26 5.98
N VAL A 187 -4.18 -17.16 5.62
CA VAL A 187 -4.68 -16.18 4.65
C VAL A 187 -3.56 -15.75 3.73
N VAL A 188 -3.88 -15.58 2.44
CA VAL A 188 -3.03 -14.87 1.47
C VAL A 188 -3.80 -13.68 0.92
N ILE A 189 -3.17 -12.51 0.96
CA ILE A 189 -3.61 -11.29 0.27
C ILE A 189 -2.65 -11.07 -0.88
N HIS A 190 -3.16 -11.25 -2.10
CA HIS A 190 -2.40 -11.06 -3.33
C HIS A 190 -2.94 -9.83 -4.04
N ASP A 191 -2.26 -8.69 -3.86
CA ASP A 191 -2.59 -7.40 -4.46
C ASP A 191 -1.48 -6.91 -5.39
N PRO A 192 -1.23 -7.64 -6.50
CA PRO A 192 -0.09 -7.37 -7.37
C PRO A 192 -0.30 -6.11 -8.21
N PRO A 193 0.78 -5.52 -8.76
CA PRO A 193 0.70 -4.57 -9.83
C PRO A 193 -0.11 -5.12 -11.02
N ARG A 194 -0.60 -4.22 -11.90
CA ARG A 194 -1.41 -4.62 -13.05
C ARG A 194 -0.72 -5.74 -13.86
N PHE A 195 -1.53 -6.62 -14.44
CA PHE A 195 -1.07 -7.75 -15.25
C PHE A 195 0.01 -7.38 -16.28
N SER A 196 -0.08 -6.20 -16.91
CA SER A 196 0.91 -5.72 -17.88
C SER A 196 2.31 -5.44 -17.27
N LEU A 197 2.40 -5.26 -15.97
CA LEU A 197 3.64 -4.96 -15.25
C LEU A 197 4.22 -6.18 -14.52
N ALA A 198 3.35 -7.09 -14.08
CA ALA A 198 3.73 -8.22 -13.23
C ALA A 198 3.00 -9.52 -13.66
N GLY A 199 2.96 -9.81 -14.95
CA GLY A 199 2.23 -10.94 -15.52
C GLY A 199 2.61 -12.31 -14.93
N HIS A 200 3.86 -12.48 -14.47
CA HIS A 200 4.34 -13.71 -13.82
C HIS A 200 3.60 -14.00 -12.50
N LEU A 201 3.16 -12.97 -11.77
CA LEU A 201 2.36 -13.11 -10.54
C LEU A 201 0.90 -13.52 -10.80
N TYR A 202 0.48 -13.54 -12.06
CA TYR A 202 -0.83 -14.03 -12.51
C TYR A 202 -0.74 -15.42 -13.17
N SER A 203 0.43 -16.05 -13.12
CA SER A 203 0.66 -17.35 -13.73
C SER A 203 0.09 -18.49 -12.89
N GLU A 204 -0.23 -19.61 -13.54
CA GLU A 204 -0.63 -20.84 -12.85
C GLU A 204 0.50 -21.36 -11.94
N ALA A 205 1.77 -21.19 -12.36
CA ALA A 205 2.92 -21.56 -11.56
C ALA A 205 2.95 -20.81 -10.21
N PHE A 206 2.70 -19.50 -10.24
CA PHE A 206 2.64 -18.70 -9.02
C PHE A 206 1.42 -19.08 -8.16
N TYR A 207 0.27 -19.39 -8.76
CA TYR A 207 -0.91 -19.84 -8.03
C TYR A 207 -0.72 -21.21 -7.36
N LYS A 208 0.10 -22.11 -7.94
CA LYS A 208 0.51 -23.37 -7.28
C LYS A 208 1.31 -23.09 -5.99
N GLU A 209 2.18 -22.08 -6.01
CA GLU A 209 2.88 -21.66 -4.80
C GLU A 209 1.94 -21.05 -3.76
N LEU A 210 0.99 -20.18 -4.17
CA LEU A 210 -0.03 -19.65 -3.25
C LEU A 210 -0.84 -20.79 -2.61
N PHE A 211 -1.20 -21.80 -3.41
CA PHE A 211 -1.92 -22.99 -2.92
C PHE A 211 -1.06 -23.82 -1.96
N ARG A 212 0.20 -24.03 -2.29
CA ARG A 212 1.15 -24.80 -1.47
C ARG A 212 1.30 -24.22 -0.07
N VAL A 213 1.55 -22.92 0.03
CA VAL A 213 1.82 -22.25 1.30
C VAL A 213 0.57 -22.02 2.17
N LEU A 214 -0.63 -22.07 1.59
CA LEU A 214 -1.88 -21.99 2.34
C LEU A 214 -2.17 -23.31 3.09
N LYS A 215 -2.63 -23.18 4.32
CA LYS A 215 -3.20 -24.29 5.10
C LYS A 215 -4.48 -24.83 4.46
N PRO A 216 -4.91 -26.08 4.72
CA PRO A 216 -6.27 -26.53 4.45
C PRO A 216 -7.29 -25.55 5.02
N LYS A 217 -8.35 -25.25 4.27
CA LYS A 217 -9.36 -24.21 4.54
C LYS A 217 -8.81 -22.77 4.52
N GLY A 218 -7.54 -22.57 4.14
CA GLY A 218 -6.92 -21.26 3.97
C GLY A 218 -7.61 -20.43 2.89
N ARG A 219 -7.59 -19.12 3.07
CA ARG A 219 -8.34 -18.15 2.25
C ARG A 219 -7.39 -17.30 1.43
N LEU A 220 -7.72 -17.12 0.15
CA LEU A 220 -7.01 -16.24 -0.78
C LEU A 220 -7.91 -15.09 -1.19
N PHE A 221 -7.40 -13.86 -1.10
CA PHE A 221 -7.86 -12.71 -1.88
C PHE A 221 -6.85 -12.41 -2.98
N HIS A 222 -7.32 -12.18 -4.21
CA HIS A 222 -6.50 -11.76 -5.33
C HIS A 222 -7.11 -10.54 -6.02
N TYR A 223 -6.43 -9.40 -5.97
CA TYR A 223 -6.81 -8.22 -6.73
C TYR A 223 -6.52 -8.43 -8.22
N VAL A 224 -7.49 -8.21 -9.06
CA VAL A 224 -7.36 -8.37 -10.52
C VAL A 224 -7.55 -7.05 -11.26
N GLY A 225 -8.28 -6.13 -10.64
CA GLY A 225 -8.69 -4.91 -11.28
C GLY A 225 -9.78 -5.14 -12.35
N ASN A 226 -10.07 -4.08 -13.11
CA ASN A 226 -10.95 -4.13 -14.26
C ASN A 226 -10.27 -3.51 -15.48
N PRO A 227 -9.16 -4.09 -16.00
CA PRO A 227 -8.39 -3.50 -17.07
C PRO A 227 -9.17 -3.56 -18.39
N GLY A 228 -9.67 -2.41 -18.83
CA GLY A 228 -10.14 -2.23 -20.22
C GLY A 228 -11.41 -3.00 -20.60
N ALA A 229 -12.35 -3.20 -19.66
CA ALA A 229 -13.63 -3.86 -19.93
C ALA A 229 -14.38 -3.29 -21.15
N LYS A 230 -14.12 -2.04 -21.55
CA LYS A 230 -14.70 -1.42 -22.75
C LYS A 230 -13.99 -1.75 -24.07
N TYR A 231 -12.71 -2.19 -24.03
CA TYR A 231 -11.88 -2.26 -25.25
C TYR A 231 -11.22 -3.62 -25.54
N ARG A 232 -11.26 -4.57 -24.61
CA ARG A 232 -10.64 -5.88 -24.80
C ARG A 232 -11.65 -6.99 -24.54
N LYS A 233 -11.87 -7.87 -25.54
CA LYS A 233 -12.71 -9.08 -25.42
C LYS A 233 -12.19 -10.14 -24.42
N LYS A 234 -11.06 -9.91 -23.74
CA LYS A 234 -10.48 -10.85 -22.76
C LYS A 234 -10.84 -10.40 -21.35
N ASP A 235 -11.68 -11.17 -20.69
CA ASP A 235 -12.00 -11.04 -19.27
C ASP A 235 -10.85 -11.62 -18.42
N LEU A 236 -9.98 -10.73 -17.90
CA LEU A 236 -8.84 -11.13 -17.07
C LEU A 236 -9.30 -11.89 -15.83
N GLN A 237 -10.41 -11.45 -15.22
CA GLN A 237 -10.95 -12.11 -14.01
C GLN A 237 -11.38 -13.54 -14.32
N LYS A 238 -12.00 -13.79 -15.49
CA LYS A 238 -12.36 -15.14 -15.91
C LYS A 238 -11.12 -16.05 -16.01
N GLY A 239 -10.07 -15.57 -16.65
CA GLY A 239 -8.83 -16.32 -16.77
C GLY A 239 -8.12 -16.57 -15.44
N VAL A 240 -8.21 -15.63 -14.47
CA VAL A 240 -7.73 -15.84 -13.11
C VAL A 240 -8.53 -16.92 -12.41
N ILE A 241 -9.86 -16.87 -12.48
CA ILE A 241 -10.77 -17.87 -11.86
C ILE A 241 -10.47 -19.28 -12.42
N GLU A 242 -10.32 -19.41 -13.73
CA GLU A 242 -10.03 -20.70 -14.39
C GLU A 242 -8.69 -21.27 -13.86
N ARG A 243 -7.61 -20.46 -13.84
CA ARG A 243 -6.30 -20.91 -13.35
C ARG A 243 -6.32 -21.27 -11.87
N LEU A 244 -7.02 -20.51 -11.02
CA LEU A 244 -7.16 -20.86 -9.59
C LEU A 244 -7.88 -22.19 -9.41
N ARG A 245 -8.94 -22.45 -10.18
CA ARG A 245 -9.65 -23.74 -10.15
C ARG A 245 -8.77 -24.90 -10.65
N ASN A 246 -8.01 -24.69 -11.71
CA ASN A 246 -7.07 -25.70 -12.24
C ASN A 246 -6.00 -26.10 -11.20
N VAL A 247 -5.58 -25.16 -10.36
CA VAL A 247 -4.62 -25.42 -9.27
C VAL A 247 -5.24 -26.19 -8.12
N GLY A 248 -6.57 -26.20 -7.99
CA GLY A 248 -7.28 -26.91 -6.92
C GLY A 248 -8.05 -26.04 -5.93
N PHE A 249 -8.04 -24.73 -6.10
CA PHE A 249 -8.84 -23.84 -5.26
C PHE A 249 -10.33 -24.07 -5.48
N THR A 250 -11.09 -24.02 -4.38
CA THR A 250 -12.55 -24.12 -4.35
C THR A 250 -13.17 -22.78 -3.97
N LYS A 251 -14.51 -22.69 -4.03
CA LYS A 251 -15.29 -21.46 -3.70
C LYS A 251 -14.78 -20.22 -4.42
N VAL A 252 -14.21 -20.40 -5.62
CA VAL A 252 -13.60 -19.30 -6.41
C VAL A 252 -14.72 -18.42 -6.97
N ARG A 253 -14.77 -17.17 -6.53
CA ARG A 253 -15.79 -16.19 -6.95
C ARG A 253 -15.25 -14.78 -7.05
N ARG A 254 -15.90 -13.96 -7.86
CA ARG A 254 -15.62 -12.51 -7.95
C ARG A 254 -16.13 -11.78 -6.72
N VAL A 255 -15.46 -10.68 -6.38
CA VAL A 255 -15.90 -9.68 -5.41
C VAL A 255 -15.83 -8.32 -6.09
N GLU A 256 -16.97 -7.86 -6.57
CA GLU A 256 -17.06 -6.67 -7.44
C GLU A 256 -16.56 -5.40 -6.71
N GLU A 257 -16.90 -5.23 -5.44
CA GLU A 257 -16.53 -4.08 -4.63
C GLU A 257 -15.00 -3.87 -4.59
N THR A 258 -14.25 -4.96 -4.46
CA THR A 258 -12.77 -4.92 -4.37
C THR A 258 -12.09 -5.14 -5.71
N LEU A 259 -12.83 -5.35 -6.80
CA LEU A 259 -12.33 -5.72 -8.13
C LEU A 259 -11.40 -6.94 -8.08
N GLY A 260 -11.70 -7.89 -7.21
CA GLY A 260 -10.89 -9.05 -6.94
C GLY A 260 -11.62 -10.38 -7.06
N VAL A 261 -10.87 -11.42 -6.75
CA VAL A 261 -11.34 -12.81 -6.68
C VAL A 261 -10.97 -13.36 -5.31
N VAL A 262 -11.89 -14.09 -4.68
CA VAL A 262 -11.59 -14.88 -3.47
C VAL A 262 -11.65 -16.35 -3.78
N ALA A 263 -10.85 -17.13 -3.05
CA ALA A 263 -10.79 -18.57 -3.19
C ALA A 263 -10.45 -19.23 -1.84
N THR A 264 -10.68 -20.53 -1.73
CA THR A 264 -10.36 -21.31 -0.53
C THR A 264 -9.61 -22.58 -0.94
N LYS A 265 -8.54 -22.92 -0.23
CA LYS A 265 -7.92 -24.25 -0.32
C LYS A 265 -8.85 -25.27 0.37
N PRO A 266 -9.18 -26.40 -0.23
CA PRO A 266 -10.06 -27.40 0.36
C PRO A 266 -9.55 -27.95 1.68
#